data_165fd7262180ce97d74676a26b1cf432
#
_entry.id   165fd7262180ce97d74676a26b1cf432
#
_cell.length_a   1.000
_cell.length_b   1.000
_cell.length_c   1.000
_cell.angle_alpha   90.00
_cell.angle_beta   90.00
_cell.angle_gamma   90.00
#
_symmetry.space_group_name_H-M   'P 1'
#
loop_
_entity.id
_entity.type
_entity.pdbx_description
1 polymer ?
#
loop_
_entity_poly.entity_id
_entity_poly.type
_entity_poly.pdbx_seq_one_letter_code
_entity_poly.pdbx_strand_id
1 'polypeptide(L)'
;MENTLFEQWRKLDPARPVWLEDEDRRIGTVSLCGELFEHVRTGRVVELHVPLEGRIRRLLRLYTGAEFKSALADCIERIRPRLGDERATLCSRAVQSERFEDAVRDILFFYDRLYARQMDKHGRLRIFRLDMPQDDPHAAAEILYRKELSGEL
;
A
#
# COMPACT_ATOMS: atom_id res chain seq x y z
N MET A 1 10.89 19.73 6.37
CA MET A 1 10.07 18.89 5.49
C MET A 1 8.70 19.51 5.22
N GLU A 2 7.97 19.99 6.23
CA GLU A 2 6.68 20.68 6.02
C GLU A 2 6.79 21.84 5.03
N ASN A 3 7.83 22.66 5.12
CA ASN A 3 8.09 23.73 4.16
C ASN A 3 8.26 23.22 2.72
N THR A 4 8.95 22.07 2.53
CA THR A 4 9.15 21.49 1.20
C THR A 4 7.84 20.99 0.62
N LEU A 5 7.02 20.32 1.44
CA LEU A 5 5.69 19.84 1.04
C LEU A 5 4.78 21.04 0.68
N PHE A 6 4.78 22.09 1.51
CA PHE A 6 4.02 23.30 1.25
C PHE A 6 4.44 23.96 -0.08
N GLU A 7 5.74 24.07 -0.35
CA GLU A 7 6.24 24.66 -1.59
C GLU A 7 5.88 23.83 -2.84
N GLN A 8 5.67 22.54 -2.72
CA GLN A 8 5.14 21.73 -3.82
C GLN A 8 3.63 21.85 -3.93
N TRP A 9 2.92 21.84 -2.79
CA TRP A 9 1.46 21.92 -2.74
C TRP A 9 0.93 23.21 -3.39
N ARG A 10 1.54 24.36 -3.08
CA ARG A 10 1.13 25.65 -3.65
C ARG A 10 1.30 25.77 -5.17
N LYS A 11 2.01 24.84 -5.81
CA LYS A 11 2.18 24.80 -7.28
C LYS A 11 1.11 23.96 -7.97
N LEU A 12 0.31 23.22 -7.21
CA LEU A 12 -0.75 22.40 -7.76
C LEU A 12 -1.91 23.28 -8.22
N ASP A 13 -2.58 22.83 -9.27
CA ASP A 13 -3.79 23.47 -9.75
C ASP A 13 -4.95 23.20 -8.78
N PRO A 14 -5.52 24.23 -8.13
CA PRO A 14 -6.59 24.07 -7.15
C PRO A 14 -7.90 23.56 -7.77
N ALA A 15 -8.06 23.63 -9.08
CA ALA A 15 -9.22 23.10 -9.78
C ALA A 15 -9.13 21.59 -10.08
N ARG A 16 -8.00 20.96 -9.77
CA ARG A 16 -7.76 19.54 -10.04
C ARG A 16 -7.62 18.74 -8.75
N PRO A 17 -8.14 17.52 -8.70
CA PRO A 17 -7.95 16.66 -7.54
C PRO A 17 -6.48 16.25 -7.40
N VAL A 18 -6.04 16.05 -6.17
CA VAL A 18 -4.72 15.52 -5.84
C VAL A 18 -4.89 14.08 -5.36
N TRP A 19 -4.27 13.16 -6.05
CA TRP A 19 -4.25 11.75 -5.67
C TRP A 19 -3.12 11.51 -4.67
N LEU A 20 -3.46 10.88 -3.56
CA LEU A 20 -2.51 10.52 -2.50
C LEU A 20 -2.70 9.05 -2.14
N GLU A 21 -1.62 8.41 -1.73
CA GLU A 21 -1.68 7.10 -1.11
C GLU A 21 -2.34 7.22 0.28
N ASP A 22 -3.22 6.27 0.62
CA ASP A 22 -3.91 6.25 1.91
C ASP A 22 -3.00 5.68 3.01
N GLU A 23 -1.94 6.41 3.31
CA GLU A 23 -0.96 6.08 4.34
C GLU A 23 -1.37 6.62 5.70
N ASP A 24 -0.74 6.07 6.75
CA ASP A 24 -0.91 6.55 8.11
C ASP A 24 -0.28 7.95 8.27
N ARG A 25 -0.65 8.65 9.34
CA ARG A 25 -0.05 9.94 9.69
C ARG A 25 1.48 9.90 9.74
N ARG A 26 2.06 8.75 10.11
CA ARG A 26 3.50 8.57 10.20
C ARG A 26 4.01 7.66 9.10
N ILE A 27 4.78 8.22 8.17
CA ILE A 27 5.43 7.52 7.07
C ILE A 27 6.92 7.40 7.38
N GLY A 28 7.35 6.24 7.87
CA GLY A 28 8.73 6.04 8.33
C GLY A 28 9.11 6.95 9.51
N THR A 29 10.08 7.84 9.30
CA THR A 29 10.51 8.84 10.30
C THR A 29 9.78 10.17 10.20
N VAL A 30 8.89 10.30 9.23
CA VAL A 30 8.19 11.51 8.88
C VAL A 30 6.76 11.47 9.37
N SER A 31 6.24 12.58 9.91
CA SER A 31 4.83 12.74 10.25
C SER A 31 4.20 13.84 9.41
N LEU A 32 3.02 13.59 8.88
CA LEU A 32 2.20 14.61 8.24
C LEU A 32 1.70 15.62 9.29
N CYS A 33 1.58 16.88 8.92
CA CYS A 33 0.92 17.87 9.78
C CYS A 33 -0.53 17.47 10.04
N GLY A 34 -1.06 17.84 11.21
CA GLY A 34 -2.37 17.39 11.65
C GLY A 34 -3.49 17.74 10.69
N GLU A 35 -3.48 18.99 10.18
CA GLU A 35 -4.49 19.49 9.25
C GLU A 35 -4.50 18.75 7.93
N LEU A 36 -3.33 18.50 7.33
CA LEU A 36 -3.24 17.72 6.10
C LEU A 36 -3.71 16.29 6.32
N PHE A 37 -3.32 15.67 7.42
CA PHE A 37 -3.75 14.30 7.74
C PHE A 37 -5.27 14.20 7.90
N GLU A 38 -5.90 15.16 8.61
CA GLU A 38 -7.35 15.19 8.74
C GLU A 38 -8.04 15.43 7.38
N HIS A 39 -7.45 16.24 6.52
CA HIS A 39 -7.96 16.45 5.17
C HIS A 39 -7.90 15.18 4.32
N VAL A 40 -6.77 14.46 4.35
CA VAL A 40 -6.62 13.14 3.69
C VAL A 40 -7.64 12.14 4.25
N ARG A 41 -7.81 12.10 5.56
CA ARG A 41 -8.71 11.17 6.24
C ARG A 41 -10.20 11.38 5.88
N THR A 42 -10.59 12.60 5.55
CA THR A 42 -11.95 12.94 5.14
C THR A 42 -12.18 12.86 3.63
N GLY A 43 -11.12 12.60 2.88
CA GLY A 43 -11.17 12.47 1.43
C GLY A 43 -11.93 11.22 0.96
N ARG A 44 -12.24 11.22 -0.33
CA ARG A 44 -12.77 10.02 -1.00
C ARG A 44 -11.66 8.98 -1.12
N VAL A 45 -11.99 7.71 -0.93
CA VAL A 45 -11.03 6.60 -1.01
C VAL A 45 -11.38 5.72 -2.19
N VAL A 46 -10.36 5.36 -2.95
CA VAL A 46 -10.45 4.32 -3.96
C VAL A 46 -9.65 3.12 -3.50
N GLU A 47 -10.34 2.00 -3.32
CA GLU A 47 -9.73 0.71 -3.01
C GLU A 47 -9.47 -0.06 -4.31
N LEU A 48 -8.20 -0.25 -4.66
CA LEU A 48 -7.81 -1.07 -5.81
C LEU A 48 -7.75 -2.54 -5.39
N HIS A 49 -8.61 -3.34 -5.97
CA HIS A 49 -8.65 -4.78 -5.74
C HIS A 49 -7.88 -5.52 -6.83
N VAL A 50 -6.64 -5.84 -6.54
CA VAL A 50 -5.75 -6.56 -7.47
C VAL A 50 -5.65 -8.03 -7.05
N PRO A 51 -5.80 -9.00 -7.97
CA PRO A 51 -5.68 -10.42 -7.66
C PRO A 51 -4.37 -10.77 -6.96
N LEU A 52 -4.45 -11.61 -5.92
CA LEU A 52 -3.31 -12.01 -5.10
C LEU A 52 -2.13 -12.50 -5.94
N GLU A 53 -2.39 -13.34 -6.93
CA GLU A 53 -1.33 -13.89 -7.81
C GLU A 53 -0.62 -12.81 -8.64
N GLY A 54 -1.32 -11.76 -9.02
CA GLY A 54 -0.73 -10.59 -9.69
C GLY A 54 0.24 -9.87 -8.78
N ARG A 55 -0.20 -9.59 -7.55
CA ARG A 55 0.63 -8.92 -6.52
C ARG A 55 1.86 -9.75 -6.15
N ILE A 56 1.70 -11.07 -5.99
CA ILE A 56 2.83 -11.99 -5.75
C ILE A 56 3.85 -11.88 -6.88
N ARG A 57 3.42 -12.04 -8.15
CA ARG A 57 4.33 -11.94 -9.30
C ARG A 57 5.06 -10.60 -9.35
N ARG A 58 4.39 -9.50 -9.01
CA ARG A 58 5.02 -8.17 -8.94
C ARG A 58 6.12 -8.14 -7.88
N LEU A 59 5.82 -8.58 -6.66
CA LEU A 59 6.77 -8.56 -5.55
C LEU A 59 7.96 -9.47 -5.83
N LEU A 60 7.73 -10.64 -6.42
CA LEU A 60 8.81 -11.52 -6.83
C LEU A 60 9.73 -10.87 -7.87
N ARG A 61 9.19 -10.13 -8.85
CA ARG A 61 10.02 -9.41 -9.81
C ARG A 61 10.85 -8.28 -9.22
N LEU A 62 10.34 -7.64 -8.16
CA LEU A 62 10.98 -6.48 -7.54
C LEU A 62 11.99 -6.87 -6.46
N TYR A 63 11.77 -7.98 -5.77
CA TYR A 63 12.48 -8.29 -4.52
C TYR A 63 13.06 -9.70 -4.47
N THR A 64 13.19 -10.41 -5.57
CA THR A 64 13.84 -11.73 -5.60
C THR A 64 15.19 -11.64 -6.29
N GLY A 65 16.20 -12.12 -5.58
CA GLY A 65 17.60 -12.15 -5.98
C GLY A 65 18.44 -12.40 -4.75
N ALA A 66 19.64 -12.90 -4.92
CA ALA A 66 20.55 -13.19 -3.81
C ALA A 66 20.84 -11.94 -2.97
N GLU A 67 20.88 -10.78 -3.64
CA GLU A 67 21.12 -9.48 -3.02
C GLU A 67 19.99 -9.03 -2.07
N PHE A 68 18.76 -9.49 -2.29
CA PHE A 68 17.60 -9.14 -1.45
C PHE A 68 17.37 -10.09 -0.29
N LYS A 69 17.99 -11.28 -0.30
CA LYS A 69 17.74 -12.33 0.69
C LYS A 69 17.95 -11.86 2.13
N SER A 70 19.08 -11.19 2.40
CA SER A 70 19.37 -10.62 3.71
C SER A 70 18.39 -9.52 4.08
N ALA A 71 18.15 -8.58 3.16
CA ALA A 71 17.24 -7.46 3.39
C ALA A 71 15.80 -7.93 3.64
N LEU A 72 15.33 -8.98 2.95
CA LEU A 72 14.03 -9.58 3.19
C LEU A 72 13.94 -10.25 4.57
N ALA A 73 15.00 -10.97 4.97
CA ALA A 73 15.06 -11.56 6.30
C ALA A 73 15.00 -10.48 7.40
N ASP A 74 15.76 -9.41 7.26
CA ASP A 74 15.75 -8.27 8.18
C ASP A 74 14.37 -7.57 8.21
N CYS A 75 13.70 -7.48 7.06
CA CYS A 75 12.34 -6.94 7.01
C CYS A 75 11.34 -7.82 7.77
N ILE A 76 11.42 -9.15 7.61
CA ILE A 76 10.56 -10.10 8.34
C ILE A 76 10.78 -9.97 9.85
N GLU A 77 12.04 -9.87 10.30
CA GLU A 77 12.35 -9.68 11.72
C GLU A 77 11.78 -8.36 12.28
N ARG A 78 11.85 -7.28 11.51
CA ARG A 78 11.26 -5.98 11.92
C ARG A 78 9.75 -6.03 12.07
N ILE A 79 9.05 -6.82 11.26
CA ILE A 79 7.59 -6.97 11.35
C ILE A 79 7.16 -8.13 12.26
N ARG A 80 8.10 -8.92 12.79
CA ARG A 80 7.83 -10.05 13.72
C ARG A 80 6.82 -9.73 14.82
N PRO A 81 6.92 -8.57 15.54
CA PRO A 81 5.97 -8.25 16.61
C PRO A 81 4.51 -8.14 16.12
N ARG A 82 4.29 -7.85 14.84
CA ARG A 82 2.96 -7.75 14.24
C ARG A 82 2.54 -9.06 13.56
N LEU A 83 3.49 -9.74 12.91
CA LEU A 83 3.27 -10.97 12.15
C LEU A 83 3.04 -12.18 13.07
N GLY A 84 3.67 -12.16 14.27
CA GLY A 84 3.73 -13.25 15.23
C GLY A 84 4.93 -14.17 14.98
N ASP A 85 5.45 -14.76 16.05
CA ASP A 85 6.71 -15.53 16.01
C ASP A 85 6.68 -16.73 15.08
N GLU A 86 5.59 -17.49 15.11
CA GLU A 86 5.44 -18.69 14.28
C GLU A 86 5.50 -18.33 12.79
N ARG A 87 4.69 -17.37 12.36
CA ARG A 87 4.62 -16.95 10.95
C ARG A 87 5.92 -16.28 10.49
N ALA A 88 6.50 -15.42 11.31
CA ALA A 88 7.79 -14.80 11.01
C ALA A 88 8.88 -15.86 10.81
N THR A 89 8.91 -16.90 11.65
CA THR A 89 9.86 -17.99 11.52
C THR A 89 9.66 -18.80 10.24
N LEU A 90 8.39 -19.07 9.87
CA LEU A 90 8.08 -19.76 8.60
C LEU A 90 8.51 -18.93 7.39
N CYS A 91 8.19 -17.63 7.38
CA CYS A 91 8.62 -16.72 6.31
C CYS A 91 10.15 -16.61 6.21
N SER A 92 10.85 -16.49 7.34
CA SER A 92 12.32 -16.43 7.35
C SER A 92 12.94 -17.72 6.80
N ARG A 93 12.42 -18.88 7.17
CA ARG A 93 12.87 -20.18 6.62
C ARG A 93 12.59 -20.28 5.12
N ALA A 94 11.43 -19.83 4.66
CA ALA A 94 11.07 -19.81 3.25
C ALA A 94 12.05 -18.96 2.44
N VAL A 95 12.39 -17.74 2.92
CA VAL A 95 13.38 -16.86 2.31
C VAL A 95 14.77 -17.51 2.28
N GLN A 96 15.21 -18.12 3.38
CA GLN A 96 16.50 -18.82 3.45
C GLN A 96 16.59 -19.96 2.46
N SER A 97 15.49 -20.67 2.24
CA SER A 97 15.38 -21.79 1.27
C SER A 97 14.99 -21.33 -0.14
N GLU A 98 15.03 -20.05 -0.42
CA GLU A 98 14.68 -19.41 -1.72
C GLU A 98 13.25 -19.67 -2.18
N ARG A 99 12.39 -20.10 -1.29
CA ARG A 99 10.94 -20.22 -1.52
C ARG A 99 10.26 -18.88 -1.30
N PHE A 100 10.67 -17.87 -2.06
CA PHE A 100 10.23 -16.49 -1.90
C PHE A 100 8.72 -16.33 -2.07
N GLU A 101 8.11 -17.12 -2.97
CA GLU A 101 6.66 -17.07 -3.20
C GLU A 101 5.87 -17.41 -1.93
N ASP A 102 6.29 -18.44 -1.20
CA ASP A 102 5.64 -18.86 0.05
C ASP A 102 5.68 -17.72 1.08
N ALA A 103 6.86 -17.10 1.25
CA ALA A 103 7.02 -15.98 2.17
C ALA A 103 6.17 -14.77 1.77
N VAL A 104 6.17 -14.41 0.49
CA VAL A 104 5.39 -13.28 -0.04
C VAL A 104 3.89 -13.54 0.14
N ARG A 105 3.41 -14.73 -0.15
CA ARG A 105 2.01 -15.13 0.01
C ARG A 105 1.54 -15.00 1.45
N ASP A 106 2.32 -15.50 2.40
CA ASP A 106 2.00 -15.42 3.83
C ASP A 106 2.00 -13.98 4.35
N ILE A 107 2.97 -13.17 3.91
CA ILE A 107 3.05 -11.75 4.28
C ILE A 107 1.86 -10.98 3.70
N LEU A 108 1.53 -11.16 2.42
CA LEU A 108 0.37 -10.50 1.80
C LEU A 108 -0.94 -10.88 2.49
N PHE A 109 -1.14 -12.16 2.79
CA PHE A 109 -2.32 -12.61 3.53
C PHE A 109 -2.46 -11.92 4.89
N PHE A 110 -1.34 -11.74 5.60
CA PHE A 110 -1.34 -11.02 6.86
C PHE A 110 -1.72 -9.54 6.67
N TYR A 111 -1.09 -8.86 5.70
CA TYR A 111 -1.35 -7.45 5.43
C TYR A 111 -2.79 -7.22 4.95
N ASP A 112 -3.33 -8.05 4.08
CA ASP A 112 -4.72 -7.94 3.61
C ASP A 112 -5.71 -7.96 4.78
N ARG A 113 -5.49 -8.83 5.76
CA ARG A 113 -6.32 -8.86 6.98
C ARG A 113 -6.13 -7.63 7.86
N LEU A 114 -4.93 -7.07 7.90
CA LEU A 114 -4.64 -5.86 8.66
C LEU A 114 -5.35 -4.66 8.02
N TYR A 115 -5.23 -4.49 6.72
CA TYR A 115 -5.89 -3.42 5.97
C TYR A 115 -7.42 -3.51 6.04
N ALA A 116 -7.99 -4.69 5.86
CA ALA A 116 -9.44 -4.89 6.00
C ALA A 116 -9.95 -4.40 7.37
N ARG A 117 -9.24 -4.75 8.46
CA ARG A 117 -9.60 -4.29 9.81
C ARG A 117 -9.45 -2.78 10.01
N GLN A 118 -8.48 -2.15 9.34
CA GLN A 118 -8.28 -0.69 9.41
C GLN A 118 -9.40 0.03 8.66
N MET A 119 -9.75 -0.44 7.48
CA MET A 119 -10.87 0.12 6.69
C MET A 119 -12.19 0.08 7.47
N ASP A 120 -12.50 -1.03 8.13
CA ASP A 120 -13.70 -1.18 8.97
C ASP A 120 -13.73 -0.19 10.14
N LYS A 121 -12.56 0.07 10.77
CA LYS A 121 -12.46 0.97 11.93
C LYS A 121 -12.63 2.44 11.58
N HIS A 122 -12.22 2.85 10.38
CA HIS A 122 -12.22 4.27 10.02
C HIS A 122 -13.56 4.79 9.53
N GLY A 123 -14.59 3.93 9.42
CA GLY A 123 -15.97 4.34 9.08
C GLY A 123 -16.04 5.19 7.81
N ARG A 124 -15.14 4.96 6.85
CA ARG A 124 -15.03 5.77 5.64
C ARG A 124 -16.27 5.60 4.78
N LEU A 125 -17.10 6.62 4.76
CA LEU A 125 -18.42 6.61 4.12
C LEU A 125 -18.38 6.63 2.58
N ARG A 126 -17.19 6.78 1.96
CA ARG A 126 -17.06 6.96 0.52
C ARG A 126 -15.88 6.16 -0.02
N ILE A 127 -16.04 4.84 -0.01
CA ILE A 127 -15.07 3.93 -0.64
C ILE A 127 -15.61 3.57 -2.02
N PHE A 128 -14.85 3.91 -3.04
CA PHE A 128 -15.06 3.39 -4.39
C PHE A 128 -14.15 2.17 -4.57
N ARG A 129 -14.74 1.00 -4.85
CA ARG A 129 -13.97 -0.20 -5.11
C ARG A 129 -13.74 -0.37 -6.61
N LEU A 130 -12.49 -0.55 -7.00
CA LEU A 130 -12.10 -0.85 -8.37
C LEU A 130 -11.45 -2.24 -8.43
N ASP A 131 -12.18 -3.19 -9.01
CA ASP A 131 -11.68 -4.54 -9.24
C ASP A 131 -10.85 -4.56 -10.54
N MET A 132 -9.58 -4.89 -10.40
CA MET A 132 -8.65 -5.01 -11.52
C MET A 132 -8.55 -6.49 -11.94
N PRO A 133 -8.71 -6.82 -13.23
CA PRO A 133 -8.60 -8.22 -13.68
C PRO A 133 -7.16 -8.75 -13.60
N GLN A 134 -6.19 -7.85 -13.61
CA GLN A 134 -4.77 -8.15 -13.49
C GLN A 134 -4.01 -7.00 -12.83
N ASP A 135 -2.76 -7.25 -12.45
CA ASP A 135 -1.88 -6.26 -11.86
C ASP A 135 -1.27 -5.35 -12.95
N ASP A 136 -2.04 -4.34 -13.35
CA ASP A 136 -1.66 -3.35 -14.35
C ASP A 136 -1.91 -1.93 -13.80
N PRO A 137 -0.86 -1.24 -13.30
CA PRO A 137 -1.00 0.11 -12.76
C PRO A 137 -1.39 1.15 -13.81
N HIS A 138 -0.96 0.98 -15.05
CA HIS A 138 -1.30 1.92 -16.12
C HIS A 138 -2.78 1.83 -16.45
N ALA A 139 -3.30 0.62 -16.62
CA ALA A 139 -4.74 0.42 -16.82
C ALA A 139 -5.57 0.95 -15.63
N ALA A 140 -5.12 0.72 -14.40
CA ALA A 140 -5.77 1.26 -13.20
C ALA A 140 -5.79 2.80 -13.22
N ALA A 141 -4.67 3.44 -13.51
CA ALA A 141 -4.57 4.90 -13.58
C ALA A 141 -5.48 5.47 -14.68
N GLU A 142 -5.55 4.85 -15.85
CA GLU A 142 -6.45 5.28 -16.93
C GLU A 142 -7.92 5.18 -16.54
N ILE A 143 -8.32 4.09 -15.89
CA ILE A 143 -9.70 3.90 -15.43
C ILE A 143 -10.05 4.98 -14.41
N LEU A 144 -9.19 5.21 -13.41
CA LEU A 144 -9.40 6.22 -12.39
C LEU A 144 -9.50 7.62 -12.98
N TYR A 145 -8.61 7.96 -13.91
CA TYR A 145 -8.63 9.25 -14.58
C TYR A 145 -9.93 9.48 -15.37
N ARG A 146 -10.40 8.47 -16.11
CA ARG A 146 -11.69 8.56 -16.83
C ARG A 146 -12.86 8.74 -15.89
N LYS A 147 -12.89 8.01 -14.78
CA LYS A 147 -13.95 8.11 -13.77
C LYS A 147 -13.96 9.47 -13.06
N GLU A 148 -12.79 10.04 -12.82
CA GLU A 148 -12.67 11.41 -12.29
C GLU A 148 -13.24 12.43 -13.27
N LEU A 149 -12.91 12.32 -14.57
CA LEU A 149 -13.43 13.22 -15.59
C LEU A 149 -14.95 13.11 -15.81
N SER A 150 -15.52 11.91 -15.60
CA SER A 150 -16.97 11.69 -15.70
C SER A 150 -17.76 12.09 -14.45
N GLY A 151 -17.05 12.43 -13.35
CA GLY A 151 -17.68 12.75 -12.07
C GLY A 151 -18.22 11.54 -11.30
N GLU A 152 -17.75 10.33 -11.64
CA GLU A 152 -18.14 9.09 -10.94
C GLU A 152 -17.34 8.89 -9.64
N LEU A 153 -16.22 9.59 -9.46
CA LEU A 153 -15.38 9.57 -8.27
C LEU A 153 -15.55 10.82 -7.44
#